data_abb1e82bd79e0d8449fb22f93f1b9988
#
_entry.id   abb1e82bd79e0d8449fb22f93f1b9988
#
_cell.length_a   1.000
_cell.length_b   1.000
_cell.length_c   1.000
_cell.angle_alpha   90.00
_cell.angle_beta   90.00
_cell.angle_gamma   90.00
#
_symmetry.space_group_name_H-M   'P 1'
#
loop_
_entity.id
_entity.type
_entity.pdbx_description
1 polymer ?
#
loop_
_entity_poly.entity_id
_entity_poly.type
_entity_poly.pdbx_seq_one_letter_code
_entity_poly.pdbx_strand_id
1 'polypeptide(L)'
;IHKNSSRSKEPFIIINAALLKESAYEKELFGEEFDDGNISFGALERANKGTLLIDQVSEIPFETQANVLRVLIDQKFKRLNGSKDINVNIRLISSTSKDLSELVKINKFREDLYHRLNVMPIELTSLSSRTEDIPLLIEYFKEKLSEINGVQQPKIDIKNDNLYTYNWPGNVRELRNLVERITILSANESQSNINKIIEDILNPASTFSNRDLLEKSFTSP
;
A
#
# COMPACT_ATOMS: atom_id res chain seq x y z
N ILE A 1 6.56 -8.81 -8.93
CA ILE A 1 6.80 -8.38 -10.32
C ILE A 1 8.28 -8.03 -10.52
N HIS A 2 8.85 -7.01 -9.83
CA HIS A 2 10.24 -6.59 -10.04
C HIS A 2 11.24 -7.72 -9.76
N LYS A 3 11.19 -8.38 -8.61
CA LYS A 3 12.09 -9.49 -8.21
C LYS A 3 12.11 -10.66 -9.19
N ASN A 4 11.01 -10.89 -9.93
CA ASN A 4 10.85 -11.97 -10.89
C ASN A 4 11.00 -11.49 -12.35
N SER A 5 11.69 -10.39 -12.58
CA SER A 5 11.90 -9.80 -13.90
C SER A 5 13.38 -9.79 -14.28
N SER A 6 13.67 -9.51 -15.54
CA SER A 6 15.03 -9.29 -16.02
C SER A 6 15.74 -8.11 -15.34
N ARG A 7 14.99 -7.24 -14.68
CA ARG A 7 15.50 -6.07 -13.93
C ARG A 7 15.62 -6.31 -12.42
N SER A 8 15.57 -7.56 -11.95
CA SER A 8 15.55 -7.90 -10.52
C SER A 8 16.79 -7.44 -9.73
N LYS A 9 17.92 -7.19 -10.43
CA LYS A 9 19.16 -6.67 -9.83
C LYS A 9 19.32 -5.16 -9.98
N GLU A 10 18.44 -4.52 -10.74
CA GLU A 10 18.45 -3.08 -11.01
C GLU A 10 17.67 -2.31 -9.94
N PRO A 11 17.77 -0.97 -9.88
CA PRO A 11 17.05 -0.19 -8.89
C PRO A 11 15.53 -0.41 -8.90
N PHE A 12 14.93 -0.49 -7.71
CA PHE A 12 13.48 -0.47 -7.52
C PHE A 12 13.13 0.74 -6.66
N ILE A 13 12.62 1.76 -7.31
CA ILE A 13 12.26 3.04 -6.68
C ILE A 13 10.75 3.11 -6.50
N ILE A 14 10.31 3.55 -5.33
CA ILE A 14 8.89 3.69 -4.99
C ILE A 14 8.61 5.16 -4.67
N ILE A 15 7.58 5.71 -5.31
CA ILE A 15 6.97 6.99 -4.94
C ILE A 15 5.54 6.72 -4.51
N ASN A 16 5.15 7.24 -3.35
CA ASN A 16 3.75 7.31 -2.98
C ASN A 16 3.22 8.71 -3.27
N ALA A 17 2.42 8.82 -4.34
CA ALA A 17 1.89 10.09 -4.79
C ALA A 17 0.96 10.74 -3.75
N ALA A 18 0.20 9.96 -2.98
CA ALA A 18 -0.69 10.50 -1.96
C ALA A 18 0.02 11.19 -0.78
N LEU A 19 1.33 10.97 -0.61
CA LEU A 19 2.11 11.59 0.47
C LEU A 19 2.82 12.87 0.03
N LEU A 20 2.85 13.18 -1.26
CA LEU A 20 3.52 14.36 -1.79
C LEU A 20 2.61 15.58 -1.73
N LYS A 21 3.21 16.74 -1.39
CA LYS A 21 2.55 18.04 -1.59
C LYS A 21 2.57 18.40 -3.08
N GLU A 22 1.56 19.13 -3.53
CA GLU A 22 1.40 19.51 -4.95
C GLU A 22 2.68 20.14 -5.54
N SER A 23 3.33 21.03 -4.81
CA SER A 23 4.58 21.68 -5.21
C SER A 23 5.82 20.77 -5.22
N ALA A 24 5.73 19.57 -4.68
CA ALA A 24 6.87 18.65 -4.55
C ALA A 24 6.90 17.54 -5.63
N TYR A 25 5.79 17.34 -6.37
CA TYR A 25 5.72 16.25 -7.34
C TYR A 25 6.79 16.32 -8.41
N GLU A 26 6.94 17.49 -9.03
CA GLU A 26 7.90 17.63 -10.12
C GLU A 26 9.35 17.47 -9.63
N LYS A 27 9.67 18.03 -8.49
CA LYS A 27 10.99 17.90 -7.87
C LYS A 27 11.29 16.44 -7.51
N GLU A 28 10.33 15.71 -6.91
CA GLU A 28 10.54 14.32 -6.53
C GLU A 28 10.65 13.39 -7.76
N LEU A 29 9.88 13.65 -8.81
CA LEU A 29 9.90 12.86 -10.04
C LEU A 29 11.11 13.16 -10.93
N PHE A 30 11.33 14.45 -11.23
CA PHE A 30 12.30 14.88 -12.25
C PHE A 30 13.63 15.34 -11.66
N GLY A 31 13.66 15.70 -10.37
CA GLY A 31 14.84 16.29 -9.75
C GLY A 31 14.99 17.79 -10.09
N GLU A 32 16.04 18.41 -9.59
CA GLU A 32 16.27 19.84 -9.70
C GLU A 32 17.76 20.14 -9.85
N GLU A 33 18.08 21.15 -10.67
CA GLU A 33 19.41 21.75 -10.74
C GLU A 33 19.39 23.09 -10.01
N PHE A 34 20.34 23.30 -9.12
CA PHE A 34 20.45 24.54 -8.34
C PHE A 34 21.47 25.47 -8.96
N ASP A 35 21.32 26.79 -8.71
CA ASP A 35 22.19 27.82 -9.25
C ASP A 35 23.66 27.67 -8.82
N ASP A 36 23.93 27.00 -7.72
CA ASP A 36 25.27 26.67 -7.21
C ASP A 36 25.91 25.47 -7.89
N GLY A 37 25.23 24.86 -8.88
CA GLY A 37 25.67 23.67 -9.60
C GLY A 37 25.37 22.34 -8.90
N ASN A 38 24.75 22.36 -7.72
CA ASN A 38 24.29 21.14 -7.07
C ASN A 38 23.11 20.54 -7.82
N ILE A 39 22.95 19.21 -7.71
CA ILE A 39 21.90 18.45 -8.39
C ILE A 39 21.17 17.59 -7.37
N SER A 40 19.84 17.69 -7.36
CA SER A 40 18.96 16.74 -6.69
C SER A 40 18.39 15.76 -7.72
N PHE A 41 18.75 14.49 -7.60
CA PHE A 41 18.27 13.43 -8.51
C PHE A 41 16.82 13.07 -8.23
N GLY A 42 15.96 13.15 -9.24
CA GLY A 42 14.57 12.71 -9.16
C GLY A 42 14.43 11.18 -9.22
N ALA A 43 13.24 10.69 -8.92
CA ALA A 43 12.96 9.26 -8.91
C ALA A 43 13.09 8.61 -10.30
N LEU A 44 12.79 9.32 -11.37
CA LEU A 44 12.97 8.84 -12.74
C LEU A 44 14.43 8.53 -13.04
N GLU A 45 15.36 9.37 -12.60
CA GLU A 45 16.78 9.18 -12.79
C GLU A 45 17.32 8.07 -11.87
N ARG A 46 16.90 8.05 -10.61
CA ARG A 46 17.24 6.99 -9.65
C ARG A 46 16.75 5.60 -10.07
N ALA A 47 15.61 5.54 -10.81
CA ALA A 47 15.05 4.29 -11.34
C ALA A 47 15.63 3.88 -12.70
N ASN A 48 16.63 4.59 -13.23
CA ASN A 48 17.20 4.30 -14.55
C ASN A 48 17.70 2.84 -14.65
N LYS A 49 17.38 2.17 -15.76
CA LYS A 49 17.56 0.73 -16.04
C LYS A 49 16.70 -0.20 -15.16
N GLY A 50 16.08 0.33 -14.12
CA GLY A 50 15.28 -0.39 -13.13
C GLY A 50 13.78 -0.27 -13.30
N THR A 51 13.09 -0.22 -12.18
CA THR A 51 11.63 -0.13 -12.09
C THR A 51 11.23 1.02 -11.18
N LEU A 52 10.32 1.87 -11.65
CA LEU A 52 9.66 2.89 -10.85
C LEU A 52 8.24 2.41 -10.52
N LEU A 53 7.90 2.33 -9.24
CA LEU A 53 6.53 2.15 -8.76
C LEU A 53 5.98 3.50 -8.34
N ILE A 54 4.88 3.93 -8.97
CA ILE A 54 4.10 5.08 -8.51
C ILE A 54 2.84 4.55 -7.83
N ASP A 55 2.84 4.60 -6.52
CA ASP A 55 1.67 4.24 -5.70
C ASP A 55 0.70 5.41 -5.63
N GLN A 56 -0.61 5.14 -5.81
CA GLN A 56 -1.69 6.14 -5.90
C GLN A 56 -1.47 7.13 -7.05
N VAL A 57 -1.24 6.63 -8.26
CA VAL A 57 -1.00 7.44 -9.47
C VAL A 57 -2.12 8.45 -9.77
N SER A 58 -3.34 8.19 -9.29
CA SER A 58 -4.50 9.08 -9.35
C SER A 58 -4.32 10.42 -8.63
N GLU A 59 -3.34 10.50 -7.70
CA GLU A 59 -3.08 11.72 -6.92
C GLU A 59 -2.11 12.67 -7.61
N ILE A 60 -1.49 12.28 -8.73
CA ILE A 60 -0.60 13.16 -9.49
C ILE A 60 -1.39 14.33 -10.05
N PRO A 61 -0.97 15.61 -9.84
CA PRO A 61 -1.61 16.78 -10.39
C PRO A 61 -1.74 16.70 -11.91
N PHE A 62 -2.86 17.18 -12.45
CA PHE A 62 -3.20 17.06 -13.87
C PHE A 62 -2.10 17.62 -14.79
N GLU A 63 -1.45 18.72 -14.40
CA GLU A 63 -0.34 19.34 -15.15
C GLU A 63 0.90 18.43 -15.17
N THR A 64 1.26 17.83 -14.03
CA THR A 64 2.40 16.93 -13.92
C THR A 64 2.19 15.62 -14.71
N GLN A 65 0.92 15.17 -14.88
CA GLN A 65 0.60 14.00 -15.68
C GLN A 65 1.09 14.09 -17.13
N ALA A 66 1.07 15.30 -17.73
CA ALA A 66 1.60 15.54 -19.07
C ALA A 66 3.11 15.27 -19.16
N ASN A 67 3.86 15.72 -18.15
CA ASN A 67 5.31 15.51 -18.08
C ASN A 67 5.65 14.03 -17.86
N VAL A 68 4.90 13.32 -17.00
CA VAL A 68 5.03 11.88 -16.82
C VAL A 68 4.80 11.14 -18.12
N LEU A 69 3.72 11.44 -18.84
CA LEU A 69 3.41 10.83 -20.15
C LEU A 69 4.57 11.01 -21.15
N ARG A 70 5.11 12.24 -21.24
CA ARG A 70 6.24 12.53 -22.13
C ARG A 70 7.44 11.64 -21.84
N VAL A 71 7.78 11.44 -20.56
CA VAL A 71 8.89 10.54 -20.18
C VAL A 71 8.59 9.09 -20.55
N LEU A 72 7.35 8.63 -20.41
CA LEU A 72 6.97 7.27 -20.77
C LEU A 72 7.07 7.01 -22.29
N ILE A 73 6.88 8.04 -23.11
CA ILE A 73 6.99 7.95 -24.58
C ILE A 73 8.44 8.09 -25.02
N ASP A 74 9.09 9.16 -24.60
CA ASP A 74 10.38 9.60 -25.13
C ASP A 74 11.58 8.98 -24.41
N GLN A 75 11.36 8.42 -23.21
CA GLN A 75 12.41 7.92 -22.30
C GLN A 75 13.49 8.97 -22.02
N LYS A 76 13.09 10.24 -21.99
CA LYS A 76 13.95 11.40 -21.66
C LYS A 76 13.14 12.52 -21.01
N PHE A 77 13.81 13.33 -20.21
CA PHE A 77 13.25 14.51 -19.55
C PHE A 77 14.34 15.54 -19.22
N LYS A 78 13.93 16.68 -18.70
CA LYS A 78 14.85 17.67 -18.09
C LYS A 78 14.52 17.80 -16.62
N ARG A 79 15.54 18.04 -15.80
CA ARG A 79 15.34 18.42 -14.39
C ARG A 79 14.70 19.80 -14.31
N LEU A 80 14.05 20.10 -13.21
CA LEU A 80 13.63 21.47 -12.93
C LEU A 80 14.85 22.40 -12.97
N ASN A 81 14.68 23.57 -13.53
CA ASN A 81 15.74 24.57 -13.74
C ASN A 81 16.91 24.08 -14.63
N GLY A 82 16.89 22.82 -15.09
CA GLY A 82 17.92 22.26 -15.96
C GLY A 82 17.61 22.43 -17.43
N SER A 83 18.67 22.54 -18.26
CA SER A 83 18.55 22.60 -19.72
C SER A 83 18.88 21.29 -20.42
N LYS A 84 19.59 20.40 -19.74
CA LYS A 84 20.14 19.15 -20.31
C LYS A 84 19.07 18.06 -20.38
N ASP A 85 18.97 17.37 -21.53
CA ASP A 85 18.16 16.16 -21.66
C ASP A 85 18.80 14.98 -20.92
N ILE A 86 18.03 14.34 -20.06
CA ILE A 86 18.41 13.15 -19.30
C ILE A 86 17.69 11.95 -19.93
N ASN A 87 18.47 11.02 -20.47
CA ASN A 87 17.93 9.78 -21.02
C ASN A 87 17.80 8.74 -19.91
N VAL A 88 16.67 8.03 -19.90
CA VAL A 88 16.36 6.97 -18.94
C VAL A 88 15.77 5.76 -19.67
N ASN A 89 15.93 4.60 -19.08
CA ASN A 89 15.26 3.38 -19.49
C ASN A 89 14.55 2.78 -18.29
N ILE A 90 13.30 3.14 -18.08
CA ILE A 90 12.53 2.74 -16.91
C ILE A 90 11.37 1.79 -17.27
N ARG A 91 11.10 0.85 -16.37
CA ARG A 91 9.83 0.12 -16.34
C ARG A 91 8.94 0.78 -15.32
N LEU A 92 7.77 1.26 -15.74
CA LEU A 92 6.78 1.81 -14.83
C LEU A 92 5.81 0.72 -14.34
N ILE A 93 5.52 0.76 -13.04
CA ILE A 93 4.38 0.11 -12.42
C ILE A 93 3.59 1.20 -11.71
N SER A 94 2.29 1.21 -11.86
CA SER A 94 1.41 2.16 -11.16
C SER A 94 0.35 1.41 -10.37
N SER A 95 -0.05 1.96 -9.23
CA SER A 95 -1.19 1.48 -8.45
C SER A 95 -2.15 2.62 -8.16
N THR A 96 -3.41 2.29 -8.01
CA THR A 96 -4.46 3.23 -7.62
C THR A 96 -5.59 2.48 -6.93
N SER A 97 -6.27 3.14 -6.00
CA SER A 97 -7.53 2.68 -5.41
C SER A 97 -8.76 3.31 -6.06
N LYS A 98 -8.54 4.30 -6.97
CA LYS A 98 -9.61 5.00 -7.68
C LYS A 98 -9.78 4.44 -9.09
N ASP A 99 -10.99 4.49 -9.61
CA ASP A 99 -11.24 4.20 -11.02
C ASP A 99 -10.69 5.35 -11.88
N LEU A 100 -9.61 5.08 -12.61
CA LEU A 100 -9.00 6.08 -13.50
C LEU A 100 -9.93 6.46 -14.66
N SER A 101 -10.79 5.55 -15.13
CA SER A 101 -11.73 5.85 -16.21
C SER A 101 -12.77 6.89 -15.79
N GLU A 102 -13.25 6.83 -14.55
CA GLU A 102 -14.12 7.86 -14.00
C GLU A 102 -13.40 9.21 -13.83
N LEU A 103 -12.12 9.18 -13.42
CA LEU A 103 -11.32 10.41 -13.31
C LEU A 103 -11.06 11.06 -14.69
N VAL A 104 -10.94 10.26 -15.74
CA VAL A 104 -10.85 10.77 -17.14
C VAL A 104 -12.13 11.50 -17.51
N LYS A 105 -13.33 10.91 -17.27
CA LYS A 105 -14.62 11.53 -17.58
C LYS A 105 -14.83 12.91 -16.95
N ILE A 106 -14.27 13.10 -15.74
CA ILE A 106 -14.37 14.37 -14.99
C ILE A 106 -13.13 15.27 -15.15
N ASN A 107 -12.27 15.00 -16.14
CA ASN A 107 -11.05 15.75 -16.44
C ASN A 107 -10.07 15.90 -15.27
N LYS A 108 -10.02 14.92 -14.36
CA LYS A 108 -9.02 14.85 -13.28
C LYS A 108 -7.85 13.92 -13.62
N PHE A 109 -7.96 13.12 -14.65
CA PHE A 109 -6.90 12.29 -15.17
C PHE A 109 -6.86 12.39 -16.69
N ARG A 110 -5.67 12.42 -17.28
CA ARG A 110 -5.50 12.54 -18.73
C ARG A 110 -5.81 11.20 -19.41
N GLU A 111 -6.60 11.24 -20.46
CA GLU A 111 -6.97 10.05 -21.24
C GLU A 111 -5.74 9.39 -21.90
N ASP A 112 -4.83 10.20 -22.44
CA ASP A 112 -3.60 9.71 -23.08
C ASP A 112 -2.68 8.98 -22.09
N LEU A 113 -2.53 9.51 -20.87
CA LEU A 113 -1.78 8.84 -19.79
C LEU A 113 -2.49 7.56 -19.34
N TYR A 114 -3.81 7.59 -19.16
CA TYR A 114 -4.59 6.41 -18.81
C TYR A 114 -4.33 5.25 -19.77
N HIS A 115 -4.43 5.48 -21.08
CA HIS A 115 -4.16 4.45 -22.08
C HIS A 115 -2.71 3.94 -22.04
N ARG A 116 -1.75 4.79 -21.70
CA ARG A 116 -0.34 4.40 -21.58
C ARG A 116 -0.07 3.56 -20.34
N LEU A 117 -0.80 3.77 -19.25
CA LEU A 117 -0.67 2.99 -18.01
C LEU A 117 -1.48 1.69 -18.06
N ASN A 118 -2.64 1.69 -18.69
CA ASN A 118 -3.60 0.57 -18.72
C ASN A 118 -3.28 -0.49 -19.78
N VAL A 119 -2.00 -0.80 -19.99
CA VAL A 119 -1.55 -1.83 -20.96
C VAL A 119 -1.72 -3.25 -20.39
N MET A 120 -1.41 -3.43 -19.10
CA MET A 120 -1.51 -4.71 -18.38
C MET A 120 -2.15 -4.47 -17.01
N PRO A 121 -3.48 -4.28 -16.96
CA PRO A 121 -4.17 -4.08 -15.69
C PRO A 121 -4.15 -5.37 -14.85
N ILE A 122 -3.93 -5.21 -13.55
CA ILE A 122 -4.02 -6.29 -12.55
C ILE A 122 -4.97 -5.81 -11.48
N GLU A 123 -6.10 -6.48 -11.37
CA GLU A 123 -7.09 -6.20 -10.33
C GLU A 123 -6.78 -7.03 -9.08
N LEU A 124 -6.73 -6.36 -7.94
CA LEU A 124 -6.55 -6.99 -6.63
C LEU A 124 -7.91 -7.05 -5.94
N THR A 125 -8.46 -8.26 -5.82
CA THR A 125 -9.72 -8.50 -5.13
C THR A 125 -9.58 -8.28 -3.62
N SER A 126 -10.69 -7.95 -2.95
CA SER A 126 -10.74 -7.83 -1.49
C SER A 126 -10.44 -9.17 -0.81
N LEU A 127 -9.99 -9.14 0.45
CA LEU A 127 -9.73 -10.37 1.22
C LEU A 127 -11.03 -11.16 1.45
N SER A 128 -12.16 -10.47 1.61
CA SER A 128 -13.49 -11.09 1.73
C SER A 128 -13.91 -11.90 0.50
N SER A 129 -13.35 -11.60 -0.68
CA SER A 129 -13.61 -12.35 -1.93
C SER A 129 -12.63 -13.50 -2.17
N ARG A 130 -11.62 -13.67 -1.30
CA ARG A 130 -10.59 -14.72 -1.37
C ARG A 130 -10.23 -15.21 0.03
N THR A 131 -11.26 -15.62 0.76
CA THR A 131 -11.12 -16.07 2.15
C THR A 131 -10.23 -17.31 2.29
N GLU A 132 -10.03 -18.08 1.23
CA GLU A 132 -9.08 -19.19 1.15
C GLU A 132 -7.62 -18.79 1.36
N ASP A 133 -7.27 -17.52 1.15
CA ASP A 133 -5.93 -16.99 1.42
C ASP A 133 -5.67 -16.72 2.91
N ILE A 134 -6.73 -16.60 3.73
CA ILE A 134 -6.63 -16.21 5.14
C ILE A 134 -5.70 -17.14 5.94
N PRO A 135 -5.82 -18.47 5.86
CA PRO A 135 -4.93 -19.37 6.61
C PRO A 135 -3.46 -19.20 6.26
N LEU A 136 -3.15 -19.09 4.97
CA LEU A 136 -1.78 -18.91 4.48
C LEU A 136 -1.20 -17.55 4.93
N LEU A 137 -2.01 -16.50 4.89
CA LEU A 137 -1.61 -15.17 5.34
C LEU A 137 -1.38 -15.13 6.86
N ILE A 138 -2.23 -15.81 7.66
CA ILE A 138 -2.04 -15.91 9.11
C ILE A 138 -0.71 -16.60 9.42
N GLU A 139 -0.44 -17.76 8.82
CA GLU A 139 0.82 -18.48 9.06
C GLU A 139 2.03 -17.63 8.65
N TYR A 140 1.99 -16.99 7.50
CA TYR A 140 3.04 -16.08 7.05
C TYR A 140 3.29 -14.94 8.04
N PHE A 141 2.23 -14.29 8.55
CA PHE A 141 2.37 -13.18 9.49
C PHE A 141 2.83 -13.65 10.87
N LYS A 142 2.37 -14.80 11.36
CA LYS A 142 2.86 -15.40 12.62
C LYS A 142 4.37 -15.60 12.59
N GLU A 143 4.88 -16.24 11.53
CA GLU A 143 6.30 -16.46 11.34
C GLU A 143 7.07 -15.14 11.30
N LYS A 144 6.65 -14.22 10.41
CA LYS A 144 7.31 -12.95 10.18
C LYS A 144 7.35 -12.04 11.41
N LEU A 145 6.23 -11.94 12.12
CA LEU A 145 6.11 -11.08 13.31
C LEU A 145 6.86 -11.67 14.51
N SER A 146 6.87 -13.00 14.64
CA SER A 146 7.64 -13.67 15.70
C SER A 146 9.14 -13.51 15.50
N GLU A 147 9.63 -13.61 14.26
CA GLU A 147 11.02 -13.32 13.93
C GLU A 147 11.42 -11.87 14.26
N ILE A 148 10.58 -10.90 13.86
CA ILE A 148 10.87 -9.47 14.06
C ILE A 148 10.87 -9.10 15.56
N ASN A 149 9.90 -9.61 16.31
CA ASN A 149 9.69 -9.25 17.70
C ASN A 149 10.45 -10.16 18.69
N GLY A 150 11.07 -11.25 18.24
CA GLY A 150 11.76 -12.21 19.07
C GLY A 150 10.83 -12.94 20.06
N VAL A 151 9.56 -13.14 19.70
CA VAL A 151 8.54 -13.76 20.55
C VAL A 151 8.05 -15.09 19.96
N GLN A 152 7.48 -15.93 20.82
CA GLN A 152 6.91 -17.19 20.38
C GLN A 152 5.69 -16.96 19.46
N GLN A 153 5.54 -17.82 18.44
CA GLN A 153 4.40 -17.74 17.54
C GLN A 153 3.08 -18.00 18.29
N PRO A 154 2.06 -17.13 18.08
CA PRO A 154 0.76 -17.30 18.71
C PRO A 154 0.03 -18.50 18.12
N LYS A 155 -0.76 -19.19 18.97
CA LYS A 155 -1.63 -20.29 18.54
C LYS A 155 -2.98 -19.70 18.09
N ILE A 156 -3.10 -19.33 16.82
CA ILE A 156 -4.35 -18.84 16.24
C ILE A 156 -5.11 -20.06 15.66
N ASP A 157 -6.35 -20.25 16.10
CA ASP A 157 -7.23 -21.27 15.52
C ASP A 157 -7.76 -20.79 14.17
N ILE A 158 -7.18 -21.34 13.11
CA ILE A 158 -7.58 -21.02 11.73
C ILE A 158 -8.98 -21.55 11.37
N LYS A 159 -9.60 -22.37 12.21
CA LYS A 159 -10.99 -22.85 12.02
C LYS A 159 -12.03 -21.91 12.65
N ASN A 160 -11.62 -20.81 13.24
CA ASN A 160 -12.54 -19.84 13.81
C ASN A 160 -13.37 -19.17 12.70
N ASP A 161 -14.66 -19.43 12.68
CA ASP A 161 -15.60 -18.94 11.64
C ASP A 161 -15.64 -17.42 11.52
N ASN A 162 -15.36 -16.69 12.61
CA ASN A 162 -15.31 -15.24 12.58
C ASN A 162 -14.25 -14.69 11.59
N LEU A 163 -13.16 -15.44 11.36
CA LEU A 163 -12.14 -15.04 10.38
C LEU A 163 -12.66 -15.05 8.94
N TYR A 164 -13.65 -15.88 8.63
CA TYR A 164 -14.19 -16.07 7.27
C TYR A 164 -15.47 -15.30 7.02
N THR A 165 -16.21 -14.99 8.08
CA THR A 165 -17.48 -14.23 7.99
C THR A 165 -17.27 -12.73 8.08
N TYR A 166 -16.13 -12.28 8.59
CA TYR A 166 -15.79 -10.87 8.69
C TYR A 166 -15.42 -10.26 7.34
N ASN A 167 -15.87 -9.05 7.08
CA ASN A 167 -15.74 -8.39 5.76
C ASN A 167 -14.35 -7.84 5.44
N TRP A 168 -13.43 -7.79 6.42
CA TRP A 168 -12.06 -7.30 6.25
C TRP A 168 -11.97 -5.95 5.52
N PRO A 169 -12.58 -4.86 6.02
CA PRO A 169 -12.54 -3.55 5.35
C PRO A 169 -11.10 -3.03 5.14
N GLY A 170 -10.18 -3.33 6.05
CA GLY A 170 -8.76 -3.03 5.91
C GLY A 170 -7.95 -4.12 5.18
N ASN A 171 -8.64 -5.14 4.64
CA ASN A 171 -8.04 -6.21 3.85
C ASN A 171 -6.87 -6.92 4.56
N VAL A 172 -5.82 -7.28 3.81
CA VAL A 172 -4.63 -7.96 4.32
C VAL A 172 -3.90 -7.14 5.39
N ARG A 173 -4.00 -5.81 5.34
CA ARG A 173 -3.39 -4.94 6.36
C ARG A 173 -4.08 -5.09 7.71
N GLU A 174 -5.39 -5.20 7.72
CA GLU A 174 -6.18 -5.44 8.93
C GLU A 174 -5.93 -6.84 9.50
N LEU A 175 -5.88 -7.86 8.64
CA LEU A 175 -5.52 -9.22 9.05
C LEU A 175 -4.12 -9.27 9.69
N ARG A 176 -3.13 -8.59 9.09
CA ARG A 176 -1.79 -8.47 9.68
C ARG A 176 -1.84 -7.82 11.07
N ASN A 177 -2.58 -6.72 11.21
CA ASN A 177 -2.73 -6.02 12.49
C ASN A 177 -3.40 -6.92 13.55
N LEU A 178 -4.40 -7.72 13.15
CA LEU A 178 -5.00 -8.72 14.03
C LEU A 178 -3.95 -9.72 14.53
N VAL A 179 -3.18 -10.32 13.62
CA VAL A 179 -2.13 -11.30 13.99
C VAL A 179 -1.07 -10.66 14.90
N GLU A 180 -0.64 -9.44 14.59
CA GLU A 180 0.32 -8.68 15.40
C GLU A 180 -0.21 -8.43 16.81
N ARG A 181 -1.46 -7.99 16.93
CA ARG A 181 -2.12 -7.77 18.22
C ARG A 181 -2.25 -9.05 19.04
N ILE A 182 -2.62 -10.15 18.40
CA ILE A 182 -2.67 -11.46 19.06
C ILE A 182 -1.26 -11.88 19.51
N THR A 183 -0.25 -11.68 18.67
CA THR A 183 1.15 -12.03 19.02
C THR A 183 1.62 -11.32 20.28
N ILE A 184 1.25 -10.05 20.45
CA ILE A 184 1.59 -9.25 21.63
C ILE A 184 0.81 -9.71 22.87
N LEU A 185 -0.49 -9.95 22.72
CA LEU A 185 -1.39 -10.23 23.86
C LEU A 185 -1.34 -11.68 24.31
N SER A 186 -1.00 -12.63 23.44
CA SER A 186 -1.12 -14.07 23.70
C SER A 186 0.12 -14.74 24.29
N ALA A 187 1.14 -14.00 24.66
CA ALA A 187 2.42 -14.56 25.12
C ALA A 187 2.30 -15.62 26.23
N ASN A 188 1.22 -15.58 27.05
CA ASN A 188 0.92 -16.55 28.12
C ASN A 188 -0.57 -16.93 28.18
N GLU A 189 -1.32 -16.75 27.09
CA GLU A 189 -2.77 -16.94 27.10
C GLU A 189 -3.21 -18.36 26.64
N SER A 190 -4.36 -18.81 27.14
CA SER A 190 -5.00 -20.05 26.67
C SER A 190 -5.67 -19.86 25.31
N GLN A 191 -5.91 -20.96 24.58
CA GLN A 191 -6.60 -20.90 23.28
C GLN A 191 -8.01 -20.26 23.37
N SER A 192 -8.72 -20.51 24.48
CA SER A 192 -10.03 -19.90 24.73
C SER A 192 -9.95 -18.38 24.82
N ASN A 193 -8.92 -17.85 25.50
CA ASN A 193 -8.71 -16.41 25.61
C ASN A 193 -8.31 -15.79 24.27
N ILE A 194 -7.52 -16.49 23.46
CA ILE A 194 -7.15 -16.03 22.11
C ILE A 194 -8.39 -15.91 21.23
N ASN A 195 -9.29 -16.91 21.25
CA ASN A 195 -10.53 -16.87 20.48
C ASN A 195 -11.43 -15.72 20.91
N LYS A 196 -11.50 -15.43 22.21
CA LYS A 196 -12.24 -14.27 22.73
C LYS A 196 -11.62 -12.94 22.28
N ILE A 197 -10.28 -12.84 22.28
CA ILE A 197 -9.57 -11.66 21.75
C ILE A 197 -9.90 -11.45 20.27
N ILE A 198 -9.98 -12.51 19.47
CA ILE A 198 -10.38 -12.43 18.06
C ILE A 198 -11.79 -11.89 17.92
N GLU A 199 -12.74 -12.42 18.69
CA GLU A 199 -14.14 -11.95 18.68
C GLU A 199 -14.24 -10.48 19.07
N ASP A 200 -13.58 -10.06 20.13
CA ASP A 200 -13.59 -8.69 20.62
C ASP A 200 -12.99 -7.70 19.61
N ILE A 201 -12.01 -8.12 18.82
CA ILE A 201 -11.39 -7.29 17.79
C ILE A 201 -12.27 -7.21 16.54
N LEU A 202 -12.84 -8.33 16.09
CA LEU A 202 -13.62 -8.40 14.86
C LEU A 202 -15.06 -7.88 15.05
N ASN A 203 -15.60 -7.92 16.28
CA ASN A 203 -16.96 -7.48 16.62
C ASN A 203 -16.98 -6.48 17.78
N PRO A 204 -16.36 -5.28 17.63
CA PRO A 204 -16.25 -4.31 18.73
C PRO A 204 -17.61 -3.83 19.28
N ALA A 205 -18.69 -3.90 18.49
CA ALA A 205 -20.03 -3.50 18.92
C ALA A 205 -20.60 -4.39 20.04
N SER A 206 -20.19 -5.66 20.12
CA SER A 206 -20.63 -6.58 21.19
C SER A 206 -19.97 -6.27 22.55
N THR A 207 -18.78 -5.70 22.54
CA THR A 207 -17.99 -5.36 23.74
C THR A 207 -18.49 -4.08 24.41
N PHE A 208 -18.97 -3.09 23.66
CA PHE A 208 -19.54 -1.85 24.22
C PHE A 208 -20.88 -2.12 24.92
N SER A 209 -21.72 -3.00 24.37
CA SER A 209 -22.99 -3.39 24.99
C SER A 209 -22.81 -4.06 26.36
N ASN A 210 -21.77 -4.86 26.55
CA ASN A 210 -21.50 -5.52 27.82
C ASN A 210 -20.88 -4.59 28.89
N ARG A 211 -20.09 -3.58 28.50
CA ARG A 211 -19.56 -2.57 29.44
C ARG A 211 -20.68 -1.65 29.97
N ASP A 212 -21.58 -1.21 29.10
CA ASP A 212 -22.71 -0.39 29.50
C ASP A 212 -23.69 -1.13 30.44
N LEU A 213 -23.81 -2.45 30.31
CA LEU A 213 -24.61 -3.28 31.22
C LEU A 213 -23.95 -3.47 32.58
N LEU A 214 -22.62 -3.53 32.65
CA LEU A 214 -21.88 -3.64 33.91
C LEU A 214 -21.89 -2.30 34.69
N GLU A 215 -21.73 -1.17 34.00
CA GLU A 215 -21.83 0.16 34.68
C GLU A 215 -23.21 0.44 35.24
N LYS A 216 -24.27 -0.01 34.56
CA LYS A 216 -25.64 0.11 35.08
C LYS A 216 -25.93 -0.75 36.31
N SER A 217 -25.20 -1.84 36.53
CA SER A 217 -25.33 -2.71 37.70
C SER A 217 -24.68 -2.14 38.97
N PHE A 218 -23.78 -1.15 38.83
CA PHE A 218 -23.11 -0.49 39.97
C PHE A 218 -23.70 0.86 40.38
N THR A 219 -24.76 1.33 39.68
CA THR A 219 -25.39 2.62 39.93
C THR A 219 -26.85 2.50 40.43
N SER A 220 -27.23 1.38 41.05
CA SER A 220 -28.50 1.30 41.79
C SER A 220 -28.28 1.51 43.28
N PRO A 221 -28.97 2.48 43.90
CA PRO A 221 -28.79 2.86 45.30
C PRO A 221 -29.28 1.78 46.28
#